data_9d742f2038336f7e1178713253b52afb
#
_entry.id   9d742f2038336f7e1178713253b52afb
#
_cell.length_a   1.000
_cell.length_b   1.000
_cell.length_c   1.000
_cell.angle_alpha   90.00
_cell.angle_beta   90.00
_cell.angle_gamma   90.00
#
_symmetry.space_group_name_H-M   'P 1'
#
loop_
_entity.id
_entity.type
_entity.pdbx_description
1 polymer ?
#
loop_
_entity_poly.entity_id
_entity_poly.type
_entity_poly.pdbx_seq_one_letter_code
_entity_poly.pdbx_strand_id
1 'polypeptide(L)'
;EMSPEEQDKLMAQLQVQRHVKGIDELGIPRFRITNGPVGVGMGDGHPSPPATALPMTIGLAAGFDPELAREYGDIIGSETATLGQHVLEGPGVCLHRTPIAGRNFEYFSEDPYLSGVMGVEVTKAIQAHDVIAMGKHYAVNDQEYERFRTSVELDEHVLRELYLLPFEMLVKDGDIAAMMSAYNRVRGVYATESRYLLNDILRDEWGFQGYVQSDFWSCRSAAASLNAGMDHEMPDAKWLNETNVKNALQDTSLEIQTVDRALVRRYTQMFRFN
;
A
#
# COMPACT_ATOMS: atom_id res chain seq x y z
N GLU A 1 2.25 -30.27 -5.14
CA GLU A 1 2.54 -29.17 -4.16
C GLU A 1 4.06 -29.05 -4.10
N MET A 2 4.57 -27.83 -4.24
CA MET A 2 6.02 -27.54 -4.12
C MET A 2 6.43 -27.64 -2.64
N SER A 3 7.61 -28.20 -2.39
CA SER A 3 8.23 -28.15 -1.07
C SER A 3 8.60 -26.72 -0.68
N PRO A 4 8.79 -26.41 0.63
CA PRO A 4 9.27 -25.10 1.07
C PRO A 4 10.56 -24.67 0.39
N GLU A 5 11.51 -25.59 0.18
CA GLU A 5 12.78 -25.29 -0.50
C GLU A 5 12.60 -24.95 -1.98
N GLU A 6 11.64 -25.58 -2.66
CA GLU A 6 11.31 -25.26 -4.07
C GLU A 6 10.62 -23.90 -4.17
N GLN A 7 9.76 -23.56 -3.21
CA GLN A 7 9.12 -22.25 -3.11
C GLN A 7 10.17 -21.16 -2.86
N ASP A 8 11.09 -21.36 -1.93
CA ASP A 8 12.20 -20.43 -1.64
C ASP A 8 13.08 -20.20 -2.87
N LYS A 9 13.43 -21.27 -3.59
CA LYS A 9 14.19 -21.17 -4.85
C LYS A 9 13.43 -20.39 -5.92
N LEU A 10 12.12 -20.64 -6.05
CA LEU A 10 11.29 -19.92 -7.01
C LEU A 10 11.19 -18.44 -6.65
N MET A 11 10.96 -18.12 -5.39
CA MET A 11 10.89 -16.74 -4.91
C MET A 11 12.22 -16.00 -5.07
N ALA A 12 13.33 -16.68 -4.80
CA ALA A 12 14.67 -16.13 -5.04
C ALA A 12 14.93 -15.88 -6.54
N GLN A 13 14.45 -16.75 -7.43
CA GLN A 13 14.53 -16.56 -8.87
C GLN A 13 13.67 -15.39 -9.36
N LEU A 14 12.51 -15.18 -8.75
CA LEU A 14 11.61 -14.06 -9.06
C LEU A 14 12.09 -12.75 -8.44
N GLN A 15 13.12 -12.80 -7.57
CA GLN A 15 13.65 -11.65 -6.82
C GLN A 15 12.57 -10.88 -6.04
N VAL A 16 11.51 -11.55 -5.64
CA VAL A 16 10.42 -10.93 -4.86
C VAL A 16 10.89 -10.71 -3.43
N GLN A 17 11.04 -9.46 -3.06
CA GLN A 17 11.43 -9.05 -1.71
C GLN A 17 10.23 -8.36 -1.04
N ARG A 18 9.74 -8.94 0.05
CA ARG A 18 8.68 -8.35 0.89
C ARG A 18 9.28 -7.84 2.20
N HIS A 19 10.32 -7.02 2.09
CA HIS A 19 10.96 -6.39 3.25
C HIS A 19 11.80 -5.18 2.86
N VAL A 20 11.97 -4.27 3.80
CA VAL A 20 13.05 -3.28 3.76
C VAL A 20 14.25 -3.90 4.47
N LYS A 21 15.41 -3.86 3.83
CA LYS A 21 16.65 -4.38 4.43
C LYS A 21 16.99 -3.61 5.70
N GLY A 22 17.48 -4.33 6.71
CA GLY A 22 18.09 -3.73 7.87
C GLY A 22 19.41 -3.02 7.53
N ILE A 23 19.83 -2.12 8.42
CA ILE A 23 21.11 -1.42 8.36
C ILE A 23 21.76 -1.63 9.73
N ASP A 24 22.56 -2.68 9.85
CA ASP A 24 23.12 -3.13 11.15
C ASP A 24 23.96 -2.05 11.80
N GLU A 25 24.73 -1.28 11.01
CA GLU A 25 25.58 -0.18 11.49
C GLU A 25 24.78 0.96 12.16
N LEU A 26 23.48 1.07 11.81
CA LEU A 26 22.57 2.07 12.36
C LEU A 26 21.57 1.47 13.36
N GLY A 27 21.67 0.17 13.64
CA GLY A 27 20.71 -0.54 14.49
C GLY A 27 19.29 -0.60 13.92
N ILE A 28 19.14 -0.45 12.62
CA ILE A 28 17.83 -0.53 11.94
C ILE A 28 17.57 -1.98 11.57
N PRO A 29 16.53 -2.63 12.14
CA PRO A 29 16.20 -4.01 11.83
C PRO A 29 15.59 -4.17 10.44
N ARG A 30 15.57 -5.42 9.96
CA ARG A 30 14.81 -5.79 8.76
C ARG A 30 13.31 -5.60 8.99
N PHE A 31 12.66 -4.85 8.13
CA PHE A 31 11.24 -4.55 8.23
C PHE A 31 10.44 -5.39 7.23
N ARG A 32 9.63 -6.33 7.73
CA ARG A 32 8.92 -7.34 6.93
C ARG A 32 7.55 -6.84 6.52
N ILE A 33 7.17 -7.14 5.29
CA ILE A 33 5.92 -6.71 4.67
C ILE A 33 5.12 -7.95 4.28
N THR A 34 3.85 -8.00 4.64
CA THR A 34 2.95 -9.08 4.24
C THR A 34 1.74 -8.55 3.49
N ASN A 35 1.20 -9.41 2.63
CA ASN A 35 -0.04 -9.11 1.93
C ASN A 35 -1.25 -9.46 2.81
N GLY A 36 -2.37 -8.84 2.49
CA GLY A 36 -3.69 -9.30 2.86
C GLY A 36 -4.62 -8.28 3.42
N PRO A 37 -5.79 -8.02 2.79
CA PRO A 37 -6.93 -7.53 3.55
C PRO A 37 -7.84 -8.63 4.09
N VAL A 38 -7.71 -9.89 3.65
CA VAL A 38 -8.58 -11.03 4.05
C VAL A 38 -7.86 -12.10 4.87
N GLY A 39 -6.74 -11.76 5.45
CA GLY A 39 -5.87 -12.64 6.25
C GLY A 39 -4.40 -12.38 5.97
N VAL A 40 -3.53 -12.74 6.91
CA VAL A 40 -2.09 -12.57 6.75
C VAL A 40 -1.59 -13.50 5.66
N GLY A 41 -1.07 -12.91 4.57
CA GLY A 41 -0.59 -13.66 3.42
C GLY A 41 0.88 -14.08 3.56
N MET A 42 1.48 -14.49 2.45
CA MET A 42 2.91 -14.74 2.39
C MET A 42 3.67 -13.44 2.64
N GLY A 43 4.53 -13.46 3.66
CA GLY A 43 5.45 -12.38 3.94
C GLY A 43 6.65 -12.37 2.98
N ASP A 44 7.83 -12.09 3.46
CA ASP A 44 9.06 -11.83 2.71
C ASP A 44 9.69 -13.05 1.99
N GLY A 45 8.88 -13.85 1.32
CA GLY A 45 9.31 -15.00 0.52
C GLY A 45 9.42 -16.32 1.28
N HIS A 46 9.14 -16.35 2.56
CA HIS A 46 9.07 -17.58 3.35
C HIS A 46 7.63 -18.07 3.48
N PRO A 47 7.40 -19.39 3.50
CA PRO A 47 6.09 -19.92 3.87
C PRO A 47 5.73 -19.38 5.26
N SER A 48 4.68 -18.61 5.32
CA SER A 48 4.17 -18.16 6.62
C SER A 48 3.57 -19.36 7.36
N PRO A 49 3.70 -19.42 8.69
CA PRO A 49 2.87 -20.32 9.50
C PRO A 49 1.38 -20.13 9.12
N PRO A 50 0.54 -21.12 9.38
CA PRO A 50 -0.90 -20.98 9.13
C PRO A 50 -1.45 -19.73 9.79
N ALA A 51 -2.22 -18.95 9.05
CA ALA A 51 -2.95 -17.78 9.52
C ALA A 51 -4.44 -17.95 9.23
N THR A 52 -5.28 -17.16 9.88
CA THR A 52 -6.72 -17.23 9.71
C THR A 52 -7.13 -16.70 8.34
N ALA A 53 -7.87 -17.52 7.59
CA ALA A 53 -8.59 -17.03 6.40
C ALA A 53 -9.86 -16.33 6.90
N LEU A 54 -9.80 -15.00 6.94
CA LEU A 54 -10.92 -14.17 7.37
C LEU A 54 -12.01 -14.10 6.28
N PRO A 55 -13.25 -13.77 6.64
CA PRO A 55 -14.31 -13.50 5.66
C PRO A 55 -13.90 -12.42 4.66
N MET A 56 -14.45 -12.51 3.44
CA MET A 56 -14.28 -11.46 2.44
C MET A 56 -14.77 -10.11 2.98
N THR A 57 -14.03 -9.04 2.72
CA THR A 57 -14.33 -7.69 3.22
C THR A 57 -15.67 -7.13 2.71
N ILE A 58 -16.13 -7.56 1.53
CA ILE A 58 -17.50 -7.28 1.08
C ILE A 58 -18.56 -7.88 2.01
N GLY A 59 -18.33 -9.10 2.54
CA GLY A 59 -19.21 -9.71 3.53
C GLY A 59 -19.19 -8.99 4.87
N LEU A 60 -18.01 -8.52 5.30
CA LEU A 60 -17.87 -7.69 6.49
C LEU A 60 -18.67 -6.39 6.36
N ALA A 61 -18.51 -5.68 5.24
CA ALA A 61 -19.20 -4.41 5.01
C ALA A 61 -20.73 -4.55 4.88
N ALA A 62 -21.21 -5.70 4.39
CA ALA A 62 -22.65 -6.00 4.29
C ALA A 62 -23.35 -6.06 5.67
N GLY A 63 -22.60 -6.15 6.76
CA GLY A 63 -23.12 -6.06 8.12
C GLY A 63 -23.41 -4.62 8.57
N PHE A 64 -22.85 -3.60 7.90
CA PHE A 64 -22.94 -2.19 8.27
C PHE A 64 -22.54 -1.90 9.72
N ASP A 65 -21.63 -2.71 10.28
CA ASP A 65 -21.21 -2.66 11.67
C ASP A 65 -19.73 -2.28 11.80
N PRO A 66 -19.42 -1.03 12.22
CA PRO A 66 -18.03 -0.60 12.42
C PRO A 66 -17.31 -1.33 13.57
N GLU A 67 -18.03 -1.82 14.58
CA GLU A 67 -17.42 -2.60 15.67
C GLU A 67 -16.92 -3.95 15.14
N LEU A 68 -17.68 -4.60 14.27
CA LEU A 68 -17.25 -5.83 13.61
C LEU A 68 -16.02 -5.59 12.70
N ALA A 69 -15.94 -4.43 12.06
CA ALA A 69 -14.76 -4.04 11.30
C ALA A 69 -13.53 -3.84 12.21
N ARG A 70 -13.72 -3.31 13.41
CA ARG A 70 -12.67 -3.19 14.42
C ARG A 70 -12.20 -4.56 14.91
N GLU A 71 -13.11 -5.47 15.24
CA GLU A 71 -12.78 -6.84 15.63
C GLU A 71 -12.00 -7.57 14.52
N TYR A 72 -12.42 -7.39 13.27
CA TYR A 72 -11.71 -7.92 12.10
C TYR A 72 -10.28 -7.39 12.02
N GLY A 73 -10.10 -6.08 12.17
CA GLY A 73 -8.80 -5.43 12.18
C GLY A 73 -7.91 -5.88 13.35
N ASP A 74 -8.50 -6.13 14.52
CA ASP A 74 -7.81 -6.64 15.71
C ASP A 74 -7.26 -8.05 15.47
N ILE A 75 -8.06 -8.94 14.91
CA ILE A 75 -7.62 -10.31 14.57
C ILE A 75 -6.45 -10.28 13.60
N ILE A 76 -6.59 -9.57 12.46
CA ILE A 76 -5.55 -9.58 11.43
C ILE A 76 -4.29 -8.83 11.89
N GLY A 77 -4.44 -7.78 12.69
CA GLY A 77 -3.33 -7.03 13.27
C GLY A 77 -2.53 -7.87 14.25
N SER A 78 -3.19 -8.54 15.18
CA SER A 78 -2.55 -9.41 16.18
C SER A 78 -1.85 -10.61 15.52
N GLU A 79 -2.46 -11.23 14.50
CA GLU A 79 -1.80 -12.30 13.74
C GLU A 79 -0.57 -11.79 12.97
N THR A 80 -0.67 -10.61 12.34
CA THR A 80 0.45 -9.98 11.63
C THR A 80 1.63 -9.77 12.57
N ALA A 81 1.41 -9.19 13.75
CA ALA A 81 2.43 -8.99 14.77
C ALA A 81 3.02 -10.30 15.26
N THR A 82 2.18 -11.29 15.59
CA THR A 82 2.59 -12.62 16.08
C THR A 82 3.44 -13.38 15.07
N LEU A 83 3.17 -13.20 13.77
CA LEU A 83 3.94 -13.80 12.68
C LEU A 83 5.22 -13.00 12.34
N GLY A 84 5.55 -11.99 13.15
CA GLY A 84 6.76 -11.18 12.99
C GLY A 84 6.76 -10.33 11.71
N GLN A 85 5.60 -9.96 11.23
CA GLN A 85 5.44 -9.01 10.13
C GLN A 85 5.21 -7.61 10.70
N HIS A 86 5.71 -6.58 10.02
CA HIS A 86 5.68 -5.19 10.50
C HIS A 86 4.71 -4.32 9.71
N VAL A 87 4.43 -4.72 8.46
CA VAL A 87 3.52 -4.01 7.56
C VAL A 87 2.49 -4.99 7.01
N LEU A 88 1.22 -4.64 7.11
CA LEU A 88 0.12 -5.32 6.42
C LEU A 88 -0.37 -4.47 5.25
N GLU A 89 -0.28 -5.01 4.02
CA GLU A 89 -0.79 -4.37 2.81
C GLU A 89 -2.32 -4.44 2.76
N GLY A 90 -2.96 -3.65 3.58
CA GLY A 90 -4.40 -3.49 3.77
C GLY A 90 -4.71 -2.34 4.73
N PRO A 91 -5.95 -1.86 4.77
CA PRO A 91 -7.14 -2.32 4.05
C PRO A 91 -7.17 -1.95 2.57
N GLY A 92 -7.93 -2.70 1.77
CA GLY A 92 -8.29 -2.34 0.41
C GLY A 92 -9.59 -1.53 0.38
N VAL A 93 -9.56 -0.34 -0.19
CA VAL A 93 -10.71 0.59 -0.20
C VAL A 93 -11.10 1.09 -1.59
N CYS A 94 -10.67 0.40 -2.66
CA CYS A 94 -11.21 0.63 -4.00
C CYS A 94 -12.69 0.27 -4.06
N LEU A 95 -13.43 0.87 -5.00
CA LEU A 95 -14.88 0.71 -5.08
C LEU A 95 -15.29 -0.47 -5.97
N HIS A 96 -16.42 -1.09 -5.66
CA HIS A 96 -17.05 -2.11 -6.48
C HIS A 96 -17.76 -1.48 -7.68
N ARG A 97 -17.03 -1.10 -8.73
CA ARG A 97 -17.58 -0.45 -9.93
C ARG A 97 -18.19 -1.42 -10.94
N THR A 98 -17.71 -2.65 -10.94
CA THR A 98 -18.21 -3.70 -11.82
C THR A 98 -18.13 -5.06 -11.12
N PRO A 99 -19.11 -5.94 -11.27
CA PRO A 99 -19.09 -7.27 -10.67
C PRO A 99 -17.91 -8.13 -11.11
N ILE A 100 -17.37 -7.87 -12.31
CA ILE A 100 -16.26 -8.62 -12.91
C ILE A 100 -14.89 -7.96 -12.68
N ALA A 101 -14.77 -7.06 -11.71
CA ALA A 101 -13.52 -6.33 -11.43
C ALA A 101 -12.33 -7.24 -11.11
N GLY A 102 -12.56 -8.42 -10.58
CA GLY A 102 -11.53 -9.42 -10.25
C GLY A 102 -11.05 -9.38 -8.80
N ARG A 103 -11.17 -8.24 -8.09
CA ARG A 103 -10.69 -8.07 -6.70
C ARG A 103 -11.75 -7.54 -5.73
N ASN A 104 -13.03 -7.62 -6.08
CA ASN A 104 -14.13 -7.15 -5.22
C ASN A 104 -14.16 -7.88 -3.86
N PHE A 105 -13.64 -9.10 -3.77
CA PHE A 105 -13.61 -9.85 -2.52
C PHE A 105 -12.76 -9.19 -1.43
N GLU A 106 -11.78 -8.37 -1.79
CA GLU A 106 -10.87 -7.70 -0.85
C GLU A 106 -11.20 -6.23 -0.61
N TYR A 107 -12.27 -5.70 -1.24
CA TYR A 107 -12.78 -4.36 -1.04
C TYR A 107 -14.12 -4.36 -0.33
N PHE A 108 -14.51 -3.25 0.28
CA PHE A 108 -15.69 -3.22 1.17
C PHE A 108 -17.00 -3.05 0.41
N SER A 109 -17.13 -2.03 -0.45
CA SER A 109 -18.41 -1.63 -1.01
C SER A 109 -18.28 -0.85 -2.33
N GLU A 110 -19.40 -0.65 -3.00
CA GLU A 110 -19.57 0.37 -4.04
C GLU A 110 -19.78 1.78 -3.44
N ASP A 111 -20.22 1.85 -2.18
CA ASP A 111 -20.41 3.10 -1.46
C ASP A 111 -19.07 3.57 -0.86
N PRO A 112 -18.60 4.79 -1.26
CA PRO A 112 -17.31 5.29 -0.79
C PRO A 112 -17.30 5.62 0.71
N TYR A 113 -18.40 6.08 1.26
CA TYR A 113 -18.49 6.42 2.68
C TYR A 113 -18.46 5.16 3.55
N LEU A 114 -19.23 4.12 3.20
CA LEU A 114 -19.17 2.84 3.89
C LEU A 114 -17.77 2.23 3.80
N SER A 115 -17.15 2.25 2.62
CA SER A 115 -15.77 1.78 2.44
C SER A 115 -14.78 2.55 3.33
N GLY A 116 -14.95 3.85 3.45
CA GLY A 116 -14.15 4.70 4.33
C GLY A 116 -14.33 4.36 5.81
N VAL A 117 -15.58 4.29 6.30
CA VAL A 117 -15.88 3.97 7.71
C VAL A 117 -15.30 2.62 8.10
N MET A 118 -15.57 1.57 7.31
CA MET A 118 -15.05 0.22 7.58
C MET A 118 -13.51 0.19 7.51
N GLY A 119 -12.93 0.84 6.50
CA GLY A 119 -11.48 0.93 6.34
C GLY A 119 -10.79 1.66 7.49
N VAL A 120 -11.38 2.71 8.04
CA VAL A 120 -10.87 3.47 9.20
C VAL A 120 -10.79 2.57 10.43
N GLU A 121 -11.85 1.83 10.74
CA GLU A 121 -11.88 0.97 11.93
C GLU A 121 -10.88 -0.20 11.81
N VAL A 122 -10.80 -0.82 10.62
CA VAL A 122 -9.77 -1.84 10.34
C VAL A 122 -8.35 -1.25 10.47
N THR A 123 -8.11 -0.06 9.94
CA THR A 123 -6.80 0.61 10.04
C THR A 123 -6.39 0.86 11.49
N LYS A 124 -7.27 1.45 12.31
CA LYS A 124 -6.99 1.74 13.72
C LYS A 124 -6.68 0.47 14.50
N ALA A 125 -7.45 -0.59 14.27
CA ALA A 125 -7.27 -1.85 14.96
C ALA A 125 -5.95 -2.53 14.57
N ILE A 126 -5.58 -2.57 13.29
CA ILE A 126 -4.28 -3.09 12.85
C ILE A 126 -3.14 -2.30 13.52
N GLN A 127 -3.20 -0.98 13.49
CA GLN A 127 -2.14 -0.12 14.03
C GLN A 127 -2.02 -0.18 15.56
N ALA A 128 -3.07 -0.60 16.27
CA ALA A 128 -3.01 -0.84 17.71
C ALA A 128 -2.10 -2.02 18.11
N HIS A 129 -1.69 -2.86 17.17
CA HIS A 129 -0.75 -3.98 17.36
C HIS A 129 0.69 -3.65 16.93
N ASP A 130 1.06 -2.38 16.84
CA ASP A 130 2.36 -1.92 16.35
C ASP A 130 2.67 -2.44 14.92
N VAL A 131 1.63 -2.56 14.09
CA VAL A 131 1.71 -2.95 12.68
C VAL A 131 1.33 -1.76 11.81
N ILE A 132 2.15 -1.46 10.81
CA ILE A 132 1.82 -0.45 9.79
C ILE A 132 0.68 -0.97 8.92
N ALA A 133 -0.47 -0.30 8.94
CA ALA A 133 -1.53 -0.50 7.96
C ALA A 133 -1.20 0.28 6.68
N MET A 134 -1.44 -0.34 5.51
CA MET A 134 -1.18 0.26 4.20
C MET A 134 -2.44 0.26 3.34
N GLY A 135 -3.09 1.42 3.24
CA GLY A 135 -4.29 1.59 2.42
C GLY A 135 -4.02 1.41 0.93
N LYS A 136 -4.89 0.67 0.22
CA LYS A 136 -4.68 0.34 -1.19
C LYS A 136 -5.97 0.27 -2.00
N HIS A 137 -5.89 0.47 -3.33
CA HIS A 137 -4.77 0.91 -4.16
C HIS A 137 -5.01 2.35 -4.60
N TYR A 138 -4.16 3.25 -4.21
CA TYR A 138 -4.31 4.69 -4.41
C TYR A 138 -3.78 5.11 -5.79
N ALA A 139 -4.67 5.45 -6.78
CA ALA A 139 -6.11 5.42 -6.70
C ALA A 139 -6.74 4.85 -8.00
N VAL A 140 -8.04 4.54 -7.91
CA VAL A 140 -8.88 4.20 -9.07
C VAL A 140 -8.46 2.90 -9.76
N ASN A 141 -7.97 1.90 -9.00
CA ASN A 141 -7.73 0.55 -9.51
C ASN A 141 -8.94 -0.34 -9.21
N ASP A 142 -10.08 -0.05 -9.85
CA ASP A 142 -11.37 -0.71 -9.59
C ASP A 142 -11.65 -1.85 -10.57
N GLN A 143 -10.66 -2.26 -11.35
CA GLN A 143 -10.69 -3.40 -12.27
C GLN A 143 -9.26 -3.83 -12.62
N GLU A 144 -9.09 -5.10 -13.08
CA GLU A 144 -7.78 -5.71 -13.29
C GLU A 144 -7.39 -5.88 -14.75
N TYR A 145 -8.31 -5.67 -15.70
CA TYR A 145 -8.02 -5.81 -17.13
C TYR A 145 -7.03 -4.72 -17.59
N GLU A 146 -5.89 -5.13 -18.14
CA GLU A 146 -4.81 -4.24 -18.61
C GLU A 146 -4.38 -3.17 -17.59
N ARG A 147 -4.46 -3.49 -16.29
CA ARG A 147 -4.22 -2.55 -15.17
C ARG A 147 -2.88 -1.80 -15.26
N PHE A 148 -1.85 -2.39 -15.87
CA PHE A 148 -0.56 -1.74 -16.11
C PHE A 148 -0.57 -0.69 -17.24
N ARG A 149 -1.64 -0.61 -18.05
CA ARG A 149 -1.73 0.26 -19.23
C ARG A 149 -2.96 1.14 -19.23
N THR A 150 -4.00 0.75 -18.52
CA THR A 150 -5.28 1.48 -18.48
C THR A 150 -5.05 2.89 -17.95
N SER A 151 -5.69 3.87 -18.59
CA SER A 151 -5.87 5.22 -18.06
C SER A 151 -7.33 5.41 -17.71
N VAL A 152 -7.59 5.82 -16.48
CA VAL A 152 -8.95 6.12 -16.02
C VAL A 152 -9.20 7.60 -16.21
N GLU A 153 -10.18 7.91 -17.07
CA GLU A 153 -10.59 9.28 -17.39
C GLU A 153 -11.88 9.59 -16.62
N LEU A 154 -11.85 10.62 -15.80
CA LEU A 154 -13.00 11.03 -14.97
C LEU A 154 -12.89 12.50 -14.58
N ASP A 155 -14.02 13.10 -14.24
CA ASP A 155 -14.08 14.47 -13.77
C ASP A 155 -13.54 14.62 -12.35
N GLU A 156 -13.10 15.83 -12.00
CA GLU A 156 -12.49 16.14 -10.71
C GLU A 156 -13.40 15.83 -9.51
N HIS A 157 -14.66 16.24 -9.59
CA HIS A 157 -15.61 15.99 -8.51
C HIS A 157 -15.90 14.49 -8.33
N VAL A 158 -15.98 13.72 -9.42
CA VAL A 158 -16.15 12.27 -9.37
C VAL A 158 -14.94 11.60 -8.75
N LEU A 159 -13.72 12.03 -9.11
CA LEU A 159 -12.49 11.54 -8.50
C LEU A 159 -12.51 11.78 -6.99
N ARG A 160 -12.81 13.00 -6.54
CA ARG A 160 -12.74 13.38 -5.13
C ARG A 160 -13.89 12.85 -4.29
N GLU A 161 -15.10 12.94 -4.78
CA GLU A 161 -16.30 12.59 -4.00
C GLU A 161 -16.53 11.07 -3.91
N LEU A 162 -16.07 10.31 -4.90
CA LEU A 162 -16.25 8.85 -4.92
C LEU A 162 -14.93 8.12 -4.65
N TYR A 163 -13.97 8.22 -5.57
CA TYR A 163 -12.80 7.33 -5.54
C TYR A 163 -11.75 7.69 -4.50
N LEU A 164 -11.62 8.97 -4.15
CA LEU A 164 -10.65 9.43 -3.17
C LEU A 164 -11.22 9.53 -1.75
N LEU A 165 -12.53 9.63 -1.58
CA LEU A 165 -13.16 9.78 -0.26
C LEU A 165 -12.75 8.69 0.74
N PRO A 166 -12.75 7.38 0.42
CA PRO A 166 -12.31 6.37 1.37
C PRO A 166 -10.86 6.58 1.82
N PHE A 167 -9.97 6.96 0.90
CA PHE A 167 -8.56 7.21 1.23
C PHE A 167 -8.38 8.48 2.07
N GLU A 168 -9.14 9.54 1.80
CA GLU A 168 -9.17 10.74 2.63
C GLU A 168 -9.54 10.41 4.07
N MET A 169 -10.57 9.57 4.27
CA MET A 169 -10.99 9.10 5.60
C MET A 169 -9.89 8.25 6.27
N LEU A 170 -9.20 7.37 5.52
CA LEU A 170 -8.06 6.62 6.08
C LEU A 170 -6.96 7.56 6.61
N VAL A 171 -6.70 8.67 5.91
CA VAL A 171 -5.70 9.66 6.33
C VAL A 171 -6.20 10.47 7.53
N LYS A 172 -7.37 11.10 7.43
CA LYS A 172 -7.86 12.08 8.40
C LYS A 172 -8.42 11.45 9.67
N ASP A 173 -9.15 10.33 9.52
CA ASP A 173 -9.84 9.68 10.62
C ASP A 173 -9.12 8.42 11.11
N GLY A 174 -8.35 7.76 10.22
CA GLY A 174 -7.62 6.52 10.51
C GLY A 174 -6.16 6.72 10.91
N ASP A 175 -5.58 7.90 10.67
CA ASP A 175 -4.14 8.18 10.87
C ASP A 175 -3.24 7.08 10.26
N ILE A 176 -3.57 6.67 9.02
CA ILE A 176 -2.92 5.56 8.35
C ILE A 176 -1.44 5.85 8.08
N ALA A 177 -0.58 4.87 8.35
CA ALA A 177 0.87 5.03 8.29
C ALA A 177 1.49 4.83 6.90
N ALA A 178 0.79 4.13 6.00
CA ALA A 178 1.28 3.90 4.65
C ALA A 178 0.16 3.88 3.61
N MET A 179 0.53 4.16 2.36
CA MET A 179 -0.38 4.13 1.21
C MET A 179 0.28 3.39 0.05
N MET A 180 -0.45 2.49 -0.63
CA MET A 180 0.03 1.81 -1.82
C MET A 180 -0.49 2.50 -3.07
N SER A 181 0.42 3.03 -3.90
CA SER A 181 0.08 3.64 -5.18
C SER A 181 -0.31 2.56 -6.21
N ALA A 182 -1.35 2.83 -6.98
CA ALA A 182 -1.96 1.89 -7.93
C ALA A 182 -1.13 1.65 -9.20
N TYR A 183 -1.53 0.64 -9.99
CA TYR A 183 -0.89 0.30 -11.27
C TYR A 183 -1.21 1.26 -12.40
N ASN A 184 -2.46 1.73 -12.44
CA ASN A 184 -3.07 2.42 -13.57
C ASN A 184 -2.61 3.87 -13.69
N ARG A 185 -2.99 4.45 -14.82
CA ARG A 185 -2.95 5.90 -14.99
C ARG A 185 -4.27 6.51 -14.53
N VAL A 186 -4.17 7.74 -14.05
CA VAL A 186 -5.32 8.61 -13.80
C VAL A 186 -5.12 9.84 -14.66
N ARG A 187 -6.02 10.09 -15.59
CA ARG A 187 -5.93 11.20 -16.56
C ARG A 187 -4.58 11.20 -17.31
N GLY A 188 -4.17 10.04 -17.79
CA GLY A 188 -2.96 9.87 -18.59
C GLY A 188 -1.65 9.73 -17.79
N VAL A 189 -1.63 10.04 -16.48
CA VAL A 189 -0.43 9.98 -15.63
C VAL A 189 -0.47 8.75 -14.74
N TYR A 190 0.61 7.97 -14.69
CA TYR A 190 0.71 6.84 -13.76
C TYR A 190 0.55 7.28 -12.32
N ALA A 191 -0.20 6.53 -11.53
CA ALA A 191 -0.44 6.85 -10.13
C ALA A 191 0.87 7.02 -9.34
N THR A 192 1.90 6.22 -9.66
CA THR A 192 3.25 6.30 -9.08
C THR A 192 4.06 7.54 -9.48
N GLU A 193 3.64 8.27 -10.52
CA GLU A 193 4.29 9.46 -11.04
C GLU A 193 3.38 10.70 -10.99
N SER A 194 2.22 10.57 -10.35
CA SER A 194 1.24 11.64 -10.24
C SER A 194 1.53 12.54 -9.03
N ARG A 195 2.27 13.64 -9.26
CA ARG A 195 2.45 14.67 -8.24
C ARG A 195 1.10 15.15 -7.68
N TYR A 196 0.11 15.29 -8.56
CA TYR A 196 -1.24 15.69 -8.20
C TYR A 196 -1.86 14.77 -7.14
N LEU A 197 -1.77 13.45 -7.33
CA LEU A 197 -2.30 12.49 -6.35
C LEU A 197 -1.42 12.41 -5.10
N LEU A 198 -0.09 12.24 -5.27
CA LEU A 198 0.80 11.86 -4.17
C LEU A 198 1.27 13.04 -3.31
N ASN A 199 1.39 14.24 -3.87
CA ASN A 199 1.75 15.44 -3.12
C ASN A 199 0.56 16.36 -2.92
N ASP A 200 -0.01 16.89 -4.01
CA ASP A 200 -0.96 18.01 -3.90
C ASP A 200 -2.21 17.58 -3.11
N ILE A 201 -2.80 16.40 -3.40
CA ILE A 201 -3.96 15.88 -2.65
C ILE A 201 -3.54 15.17 -1.36
N LEU A 202 -2.76 14.08 -1.49
CA LEU A 202 -2.50 13.18 -0.36
C LEU A 202 -1.76 13.90 0.77
N ARG A 203 -0.71 14.69 0.46
CA ARG A 203 0.14 15.31 1.47
C ARG A 203 -0.27 16.74 1.80
N ASP A 204 -0.44 17.58 0.79
CA ASP A 204 -0.64 19.01 1.02
C ASP A 204 -2.09 19.31 1.46
N GLU A 205 -3.11 18.68 0.85
CA GLU A 205 -4.51 18.90 1.22
C GLU A 205 -4.94 18.05 2.43
N TRP A 206 -4.59 16.75 2.46
CA TRP A 206 -5.06 15.85 3.54
C TRP A 206 -4.10 15.76 4.72
N GLY A 207 -2.86 16.19 4.56
CA GLY A 207 -1.87 16.19 5.63
C GLY A 207 -1.24 14.82 5.92
N PHE A 208 -1.21 13.91 4.95
CA PHE A 208 -0.65 12.56 5.12
C PHE A 208 0.83 12.59 5.55
N GLN A 209 1.11 12.01 6.72
CA GLN A 209 2.45 11.95 7.31
C GLN A 209 3.16 10.61 7.06
N GLY A 210 2.48 9.66 6.44
CA GLY A 210 3.00 8.34 6.14
C GLY A 210 3.90 8.29 4.90
N TYR A 211 4.29 7.07 4.53
CA TYR A 211 5.04 6.83 3.29
C TYR A 211 4.17 6.20 2.20
N VAL A 212 4.57 6.40 0.94
CA VAL A 212 3.92 5.81 -0.22
C VAL A 212 4.79 4.71 -0.79
N GLN A 213 4.23 3.49 -0.86
CA GLN A 213 4.81 2.33 -1.51
C GLN A 213 4.20 2.13 -2.90
N SER A 214 4.96 1.66 -3.86
CA SER A 214 4.41 1.22 -5.14
C SER A 214 3.69 -0.13 -5.00
N ASP A 215 2.65 -0.37 -5.77
CA ASP A 215 2.25 -1.75 -6.05
C ASP A 215 3.37 -2.46 -6.84
N PHE A 216 3.38 -3.78 -6.87
CA PHE A 216 4.46 -4.58 -7.46
C PHE A 216 4.70 -4.21 -8.92
N TRP A 217 5.94 -3.77 -9.22
CA TRP A 217 6.38 -3.33 -10.55
C TRP A 217 5.57 -2.18 -11.17
N SER A 218 4.87 -1.39 -10.36
CA SER A 218 4.08 -0.24 -10.86
C SER A 218 4.92 1.01 -11.10
N CYS A 219 6.11 1.16 -10.51
CA CYS A 219 7.04 2.26 -10.82
C CYS A 219 7.47 2.23 -12.29
N ARG A 220 7.71 3.42 -12.86
CA ARG A 220 8.11 3.59 -14.26
C ARG A 220 9.42 4.35 -14.43
N SER A 221 9.86 5.10 -13.43
CA SER A 221 11.11 5.85 -13.44
C SER A 221 11.60 6.12 -12.02
N ALA A 222 12.84 6.58 -11.87
CA ALA A 222 13.38 7.01 -10.59
C ALA A 222 12.98 8.46 -10.27
N ALA A 223 13.40 9.41 -11.13
CA ALA A 223 13.22 10.84 -10.86
C ALA A 223 11.74 11.25 -10.80
N ALA A 224 10.92 10.85 -11.79
CA ALA A 224 9.51 11.25 -11.79
C ALA A 224 8.74 10.65 -10.63
N SER A 225 8.98 9.36 -10.27
CA SER A 225 8.33 8.74 -9.12
C SER A 225 8.71 9.42 -7.80
N LEU A 226 9.99 9.65 -7.53
CA LEU A 226 10.45 10.33 -6.31
C LEU A 226 9.94 11.78 -6.23
N ASN A 227 10.03 12.54 -7.33
CA ASN A 227 9.52 13.92 -7.40
C ASN A 227 7.99 13.98 -7.22
N ALA A 228 7.27 12.95 -7.64
CA ALA A 228 5.83 12.84 -7.42
C ALA A 228 5.45 12.52 -5.97
N GLY A 229 6.37 12.00 -5.16
CA GLY A 229 6.11 11.68 -3.75
C GLY A 229 6.11 10.19 -3.41
N MET A 230 6.60 9.33 -4.32
CA MET A 230 6.90 7.93 -4.01
C MET A 230 8.06 7.82 -3.03
N ASP A 231 8.01 6.85 -2.11
CA ASP A 231 9.02 6.65 -1.08
C ASP A 231 9.65 5.25 -1.12
N HIS A 232 8.93 4.26 -1.66
CA HIS A 232 9.38 2.87 -1.66
C HIS A 232 8.86 2.13 -2.90
N GLU A 233 9.76 1.49 -3.64
CA GLU A 233 9.42 0.64 -4.78
C GLU A 233 9.40 -0.83 -4.37
N MET A 234 8.39 -1.57 -4.82
CA MET A 234 8.20 -2.99 -4.57
C MET A 234 8.03 -3.77 -5.87
N PRO A 235 8.40 -5.07 -5.91
CA PRO A 235 9.04 -5.88 -4.86
C PRO A 235 10.56 -5.75 -4.86
N ASP A 236 11.14 -5.19 -5.88
CA ASP A 236 12.57 -4.97 -6.10
C ASP A 236 12.82 -3.54 -6.58
N ALA A 237 14.02 -3.03 -6.35
CA ALA A 237 14.43 -1.69 -6.76
C ALA A 237 14.82 -1.65 -8.25
N LYS A 238 13.85 -1.88 -9.13
CA LYS A 238 14.06 -1.82 -10.58
C LYS A 238 14.39 -0.40 -11.05
N TRP A 239 13.68 0.58 -10.52
CA TRP A 239 13.82 1.99 -10.86
C TRP A 239 14.50 2.79 -9.76
N LEU A 240 14.08 2.62 -8.49
CA LEU A 240 14.66 3.31 -7.34
C LEU A 240 15.93 2.63 -6.84
N ASN A 241 16.83 2.26 -7.76
CA ASN A 241 18.14 1.69 -7.46
C ASN A 241 19.23 2.77 -7.45
N GLU A 242 20.38 2.42 -6.88
CA GLU A 242 21.52 3.31 -6.72
C GLU A 242 21.96 3.96 -8.04
N THR A 243 22.03 3.18 -9.13
CA THR A 243 22.49 3.70 -10.44
C THR A 243 21.54 4.75 -11.00
N ASN A 244 20.24 4.45 -11.04
CA ASN A 244 19.24 5.36 -11.58
C ASN A 244 19.10 6.64 -10.75
N VAL A 245 19.14 6.50 -9.42
CA VAL A 245 19.09 7.66 -8.50
C VAL A 245 20.33 8.52 -8.67
N LYS A 246 21.54 7.94 -8.73
CA LYS A 246 22.77 8.71 -8.98
C LYS A 246 22.75 9.43 -10.32
N ASN A 247 22.29 8.78 -11.38
CA ASN A 247 22.18 9.42 -12.70
C ASN A 247 21.22 10.61 -12.65
N ALA A 248 20.05 10.45 -12.00
CA ALA A 248 19.07 11.52 -11.87
C ALA A 248 19.58 12.72 -11.02
N LEU A 249 20.42 12.45 -10.02
CA LEU A 249 21.10 13.52 -9.26
C LEU A 249 22.17 14.24 -10.11
N GLN A 250 22.90 13.50 -10.95
CA GLN A 250 23.94 14.06 -11.82
C GLN A 250 23.37 14.94 -12.95
N ASP A 251 22.25 14.51 -13.54
CA ASP A 251 21.57 15.26 -14.62
C ASP A 251 20.61 16.34 -14.09
N THR A 252 20.53 16.49 -12.76
CA THR A 252 19.70 17.47 -12.06
C THR A 252 18.18 17.27 -12.22
N SER A 253 17.73 16.12 -12.70
CA SER A 253 16.30 15.77 -12.75
C SER A 253 15.73 15.38 -11.38
N LEU A 254 16.60 15.15 -10.38
CA LEU A 254 16.29 14.83 -8.99
C LEU A 254 17.20 15.63 -8.05
N GLU A 255 16.64 16.13 -6.95
CA GLU A 255 17.40 16.74 -5.87
C GLU A 255 17.60 15.76 -4.71
N ILE A 256 18.78 15.83 -4.05
CA ILE A 256 19.08 14.93 -2.92
C ILE A 256 18.05 15.07 -1.78
N GLN A 257 17.55 16.28 -1.54
CA GLN A 257 16.53 16.56 -0.54
C GLN A 257 15.22 15.80 -0.80
N THR A 258 14.92 15.45 -2.06
CA THR A 258 13.77 14.63 -2.40
C THR A 258 13.97 13.18 -1.95
N VAL A 259 15.19 12.65 -2.14
CA VAL A 259 15.56 11.32 -1.63
C VAL A 259 15.53 11.30 -0.11
N ASP A 260 16.09 12.32 0.54
CA ASP A 260 16.09 12.44 2.01
C ASP A 260 14.66 12.46 2.56
N ARG A 261 13.76 13.25 1.95
CA ARG A 261 12.34 13.28 2.36
C ARG A 261 11.66 11.92 2.23
N ALA A 262 11.93 11.17 1.17
CA ALA A 262 11.37 9.82 0.99
C ALA A 262 11.85 8.86 2.08
N LEU A 263 13.14 8.88 2.39
CA LEU A 263 13.72 8.08 3.47
C LEU A 263 13.16 8.48 4.84
N VAL A 264 13.10 9.78 5.14
CA VAL A 264 12.56 10.28 6.42
C VAL A 264 11.12 9.81 6.61
N ARG A 265 10.24 9.96 5.62
CA ARG A 265 8.84 9.52 5.73
C ARG A 265 8.74 8.03 6.05
N ARG A 266 9.46 7.19 5.33
CA ARG A 266 9.43 5.74 5.53
C ARG A 266 9.99 5.35 6.89
N TYR A 267 11.17 5.82 7.25
CA TYR A 267 11.79 5.47 8.54
C TYR A 267 11.04 6.06 9.73
N THR A 268 10.43 7.24 9.61
CA THR A 268 9.58 7.78 10.67
C THR A 268 8.45 6.81 11.03
N GLN A 269 7.77 6.22 10.04
CA GLN A 269 6.72 5.24 10.31
C GLN A 269 7.30 3.93 10.84
N MET A 270 8.44 3.47 10.31
CA MET A 270 9.11 2.28 10.82
C MET A 270 9.51 2.43 12.30
N PHE A 271 9.95 3.60 12.74
CA PHE A 271 10.26 3.87 14.15
C PHE A 271 9.01 4.10 15.02
N ARG A 272 7.92 4.58 14.42
CA ARG A 272 6.65 4.75 15.13
C ARG A 272 6.03 3.42 15.54
N PHE A 273 6.22 2.37 14.74
CA PHE A 273 5.61 1.04 14.89
C PHE A 273 6.65 -0.06 15.20
N ASN A 274 7.72 0.25 15.95
CA ASN A 274 8.76 -0.72 16.30
C ASN A 274 8.98 -0.77 17.82
#